data_6922b3772cb0d78e002de610e0521ccb
#
_entry.id   6922b3772cb0d78e002de610e0521ccb
#
_cell.length_a   1.000
_cell.length_b   1.000
_cell.length_c   1.000
_cell.angle_alpha   90.00
_cell.angle_beta   90.00
_cell.angle_gamma   90.00
#
_symmetry.space_group_name_H-M   'P 1'
#
loop_
_entity.id
_entity.type
_entity.pdbx_description
1 polymer ?
#
loop_
_entity_poly.entity_id
_entity_poly.type
_entity_poly.pdbx_seq_one_letter_code
_entity_poly.pdbx_strand_id
1 'polypeptide(L)'
;MIYGKIVEISIADLKKNYKKLDVDFDLWLGESDSQKYVEEMVKKMQNMGILYESDGAMVVDVQKPEDSAPINPCMVLKTGGVSCYQTTDLATIMQREKDFSPDEIIYVVDKRQDLHFVQVFRCARRAKL
;
A
#
# COMPACT_ATOMS: atom_id res chain seq x y z
N MET A 1 -24.11 -8.41 -6.18
CA MET A 1 -23.12 -9.30 -5.54
C MET A 1 -23.13 -9.06 -4.04
N ILE A 2 -23.07 -10.10 -3.22
CA ILE A 2 -23.16 -10.00 -1.73
C ILE A 2 -22.06 -9.09 -1.16
N TYR A 3 -20.83 -9.23 -1.63
CA TYR A 3 -19.68 -8.42 -1.18
C TYR A 3 -19.92 -6.91 -1.36
N GLY A 4 -20.36 -6.47 -2.53
CA GLY A 4 -20.63 -5.05 -2.80
C GLY A 4 -21.69 -4.47 -1.85
N LYS A 5 -22.72 -5.25 -1.53
CA LYS A 5 -23.77 -4.83 -0.61
C LYS A 5 -23.27 -4.73 0.84
N ILE A 6 -22.39 -5.64 1.26
CA ILE A 6 -21.75 -5.59 2.58
C ILE A 6 -20.87 -4.34 2.70
N VAL A 7 -20.07 -4.05 1.68
CA VAL A 7 -19.21 -2.85 1.66
C VAL A 7 -20.04 -1.57 1.72
N GLU A 8 -21.13 -1.49 0.94
CA GLU A 8 -22.02 -0.33 0.93
C GLU A 8 -22.64 -0.07 2.32
N ILE A 9 -23.17 -1.12 2.97
CA ILE A 9 -23.73 -1.01 4.32
C ILE A 9 -22.68 -0.61 5.33
N SER A 10 -21.49 -1.21 5.27
CA SER A 10 -20.38 -0.92 6.18
C SER A 10 -19.92 0.53 6.06
N ILE A 11 -19.76 1.05 4.83
CA ILE A 11 -19.40 2.45 4.60
C ILE A 11 -20.48 3.40 5.10
N ALA A 12 -21.76 3.08 4.87
CA ALA A 12 -22.87 3.90 5.37
C ALA A 12 -22.89 3.98 6.91
N ASP A 13 -22.61 2.88 7.59
CA ASP A 13 -22.52 2.85 9.06
C ASP A 13 -21.29 3.60 9.58
N LEU A 14 -20.14 3.42 8.93
CA LEU A 14 -18.93 4.19 9.23
C LEU A 14 -19.18 5.70 9.10
N LYS A 15 -19.75 6.16 7.99
CA LYS A 15 -20.10 7.57 7.77
C LYS A 15 -21.00 8.12 8.88
N LYS A 16 -22.00 7.35 9.33
CA LYS A 16 -22.87 7.71 10.43
C LYS A 16 -22.10 7.89 11.74
N ASN A 17 -21.15 7.02 12.02
CA ASN A 17 -20.33 7.08 13.22
C ASN A 17 -19.34 8.25 13.17
N TYR A 18 -18.67 8.48 12.05
CA TYR A 18 -17.78 9.63 11.86
C TYR A 18 -18.53 10.97 11.98
N LYS A 19 -19.75 11.05 11.46
CA LYS A 19 -20.58 12.24 11.61
C LYS A 19 -20.87 12.60 13.08
N LYS A 20 -21.00 11.59 13.97
CA LYS A 20 -21.17 11.83 15.42
C LYS A 20 -19.93 12.42 16.06
N LEU A 21 -18.76 12.18 15.47
CA LEU A 21 -17.47 12.71 15.92
C LEU A 21 -17.09 14.02 15.23
N ASP A 22 -17.99 14.58 14.42
CA ASP A 22 -17.73 15.75 13.57
C ASP A 22 -16.51 15.55 12.65
N VAL A 23 -16.36 14.34 12.10
CA VAL A 23 -15.29 13.95 11.16
C VAL A 23 -15.90 13.63 9.81
N ASP A 24 -15.33 14.21 8.75
CA ASP A 24 -15.68 13.93 7.36
C ASP A 24 -14.43 13.76 6.51
N PHE A 25 -14.60 13.15 5.34
CA PHE A 25 -13.52 12.91 4.38
C PHE A 25 -13.99 13.26 2.98
N ASP A 26 -13.13 13.89 2.19
CA ASP A 26 -13.41 14.20 0.78
C ASP A 26 -13.55 12.94 -0.07
N LEU A 27 -12.79 11.90 0.26
CA LEU A 27 -12.78 10.62 -0.45
C LEU A 27 -12.95 9.46 0.53
N TRP A 28 -13.74 8.46 0.10
CA TRP A 28 -13.99 7.23 0.82
C TRP A 28 -13.49 6.06 -0.02
N LEU A 29 -12.18 5.84 0.03
CA LEU A 29 -11.48 4.79 -0.71
C LEU A 29 -11.00 3.70 0.25
N GLY A 30 -11.08 2.44 -0.18
CA GLY A 30 -10.59 1.27 0.55
C GLY A 30 -9.43 0.60 -0.20
N GLU A 31 -8.85 -0.43 0.41
CA GLU A 31 -7.76 -1.22 -0.18
C GLU A 31 -8.13 -1.83 -1.54
N SER A 32 -9.38 -2.23 -1.72
CA SER A 32 -9.88 -2.80 -2.99
C SER A 32 -9.83 -1.84 -4.17
N ASP A 33 -9.86 -0.53 -3.92
CA ASP A 33 -9.83 0.48 -4.98
C ASP A 33 -8.47 0.56 -5.67
N SER A 34 -7.40 0.18 -4.97
CA SER A 34 -6.03 0.14 -5.51
C SER A 34 -5.71 -1.17 -6.25
N GLN A 35 -6.53 -2.21 -6.14
CA GLN A 35 -6.25 -3.54 -6.69
C GLN A 35 -5.95 -3.53 -8.19
N LYS A 36 -6.61 -2.67 -8.97
CA LYS A 36 -6.39 -2.52 -10.42
C LYS A 36 -4.97 -2.06 -10.78
N TYR A 37 -4.24 -1.46 -9.84
CA TYR A 37 -2.88 -0.96 -10.07
C TYR A 37 -1.79 -1.99 -9.72
N VAL A 38 -2.13 -3.10 -9.07
CA VAL A 38 -1.15 -4.10 -8.60
C VAL A 38 -0.36 -4.70 -9.76
N GLU A 39 -1.03 -5.10 -10.84
CA GLU A 39 -0.35 -5.71 -11.99
C GLU A 39 0.63 -4.74 -12.67
N GLU A 40 0.23 -3.51 -12.87
CA GLU A 40 1.08 -2.46 -13.45
C GLU A 40 2.28 -2.17 -12.55
N MET A 41 2.06 -2.05 -11.26
CA MET A 41 3.11 -1.81 -10.25
C MET A 41 4.15 -2.93 -10.26
N VAL A 42 3.70 -4.19 -10.24
CA VAL A 42 4.59 -5.36 -10.26
C VAL A 42 5.40 -5.39 -11.56
N LYS A 43 4.78 -5.18 -12.72
CA LYS A 43 5.48 -5.08 -14.01
C LYS A 43 6.53 -3.97 -14.02
N LYS A 44 6.21 -2.80 -13.46
CA LYS A 44 7.16 -1.70 -13.34
C LYS A 44 8.39 -2.10 -12.53
N MET A 45 8.20 -2.74 -11.37
CA MET A 45 9.30 -3.19 -10.51
C MET A 45 10.14 -4.29 -11.17
N GLN A 46 9.50 -5.21 -11.92
CA GLN A 46 10.18 -6.24 -12.71
C GLN A 46 11.06 -5.62 -13.80
N ASN A 47 10.51 -4.68 -14.58
CA ASN A 47 11.23 -3.98 -15.63
C ASN A 47 12.42 -3.17 -15.11
N MET A 48 12.32 -2.65 -13.88
CA MET A 48 13.42 -1.96 -13.20
C MET A 48 14.47 -2.91 -12.62
N GLY A 49 14.21 -4.23 -12.60
CA GLY A 49 15.12 -5.23 -12.05
C GLY A 49 15.32 -5.15 -10.53
N ILE A 50 14.38 -4.54 -9.80
CA ILE A 50 14.44 -4.39 -8.34
C ILE A 50 13.66 -5.45 -7.58
N LEU A 51 12.81 -6.22 -8.27
CA LEU A 51 11.98 -7.27 -7.70
C LEU A 51 12.69 -8.62 -7.87
N TYR A 52 12.85 -9.36 -6.78
CA TYR A 52 13.46 -10.68 -6.79
C TYR A 52 12.69 -11.66 -5.90
N GLU A 53 12.90 -12.96 -6.15
CA GLU A 53 12.26 -14.01 -5.37
C GLU A 53 13.06 -14.31 -4.09
N SER A 54 12.34 -14.45 -2.98
CA SER A 54 12.87 -14.91 -1.69
C SER A 54 11.83 -15.79 -1.02
N ASP A 55 12.17 -17.06 -0.80
CA ASP A 55 11.28 -18.08 -0.19
C ASP A 55 9.89 -18.16 -0.87
N GLY A 56 9.87 -18.03 -2.21
CA GLY A 56 8.64 -18.06 -3.02
C GLY A 56 7.84 -16.76 -3.02
N ALA A 57 8.24 -15.77 -2.23
CA ALA A 57 7.65 -14.43 -2.25
C ALA A 57 8.43 -13.50 -3.19
N MET A 58 7.76 -12.48 -3.73
CA MET A 58 8.41 -11.43 -4.52
C MET A 58 8.70 -10.22 -3.62
N VAL A 59 9.97 -9.85 -3.52
CA VAL A 59 10.42 -8.83 -2.57
C VAL A 59 11.31 -7.77 -3.23
N VAL A 60 11.40 -6.62 -2.58
CA VAL A 60 12.32 -5.52 -2.92
C VAL A 60 13.20 -5.24 -1.72
N ASP A 61 14.52 -5.26 -1.91
CA ASP A 61 15.46 -4.87 -0.88
C ASP A 61 15.30 -3.38 -0.54
N VAL A 62 15.20 -3.07 0.76
CA VAL A 62 15.00 -1.72 1.29
C VAL A 62 16.04 -1.33 2.34
N GLN A 63 17.05 -2.18 2.56
CA GLN A 63 18.16 -1.91 3.45
C GLN A 63 18.97 -0.72 2.96
N LYS A 64 19.40 0.14 3.87
CA LYS A 64 20.27 1.26 3.61
C LYS A 64 21.57 1.15 4.41
N PRO A 65 22.70 1.69 3.91
CA PRO A 65 23.98 1.63 4.62
C PRO A 65 23.95 2.28 6.02
N GLU A 66 23.12 3.31 6.20
CA GLU A 66 22.98 4.03 7.46
C GLU A 66 22.07 3.34 8.50
N ASP A 67 21.45 2.23 8.16
CA ASP A 67 20.57 1.51 9.10
C ASP A 67 21.37 0.89 10.25
N SER A 68 20.96 1.18 11.48
CA SER A 68 21.60 0.66 12.69
C SER A 68 21.30 -0.82 12.95
N ALA A 69 20.28 -1.37 12.31
CA ALA A 69 19.85 -2.77 12.40
C ALA A 69 19.36 -3.27 11.03
N PRO A 70 19.43 -4.58 10.78
CA PRO A 70 18.89 -5.18 9.56
C PRO A 70 17.40 -4.89 9.39
N ILE A 71 17.01 -4.45 8.19
CA ILE A 71 15.62 -4.28 7.79
C ILE A 71 15.29 -5.33 6.74
N ASN A 72 14.27 -6.13 7.01
CA ASN A 72 13.82 -7.14 6.06
C ASN A 72 13.35 -6.50 4.76
N PRO A 73 13.54 -7.18 3.60
CA PRO A 73 13.00 -6.72 2.34
C PRO A 73 11.50 -6.46 2.39
N CYS A 74 11.04 -5.49 1.62
CA CYS A 74 9.60 -5.21 1.47
C CYS A 74 8.96 -6.33 0.64
N MET A 75 7.99 -7.03 1.20
CA MET A 75 7.25 -8.09 0.52
C MET A 75 6.20 -7.45 -0.41
N VAL A 76 6.43 -7.52 -1.71
CA VAL A 76 5.50 -6.99 -2.72
C VAL A 76 4.39 -7.97 -3.03
N LEU A 77 4.71 -9.28 -3.11
CA LEU A 77 3.73 -10.36 -3.26
C LEU A 77 4.14 -11.54 -2.39
N LYS A 78 3.16 -12.19 -1.78
CA LYS A 78 3.36 -13.49 -1.11
C LYS A 78 3.60 -14.61 -2.11
N THR A 79 4.02 -15.76 -1.60
CA THR A 79 4.09 -17.02 -2.34
C THR A 79 2.83 -17.26 -3.18
N GLY A 80 3.01 -17.63 -4.43
CA GLY A 80 1.91 -17.83 -5.38
C GLY A 80 1.34 -16.52 -5.97
N GLY A 81 2.00 -15.38 -5.80
CA GLY A 81 1.58 -14.11 -6.39
C GLY A 81 0.41 -13.42 -5.67
N VAL A 82 0.17 -13.81 -4.42
CA VAL A 82 -0.95 -13.28 -3.62
C VAL A 82 -0.59 -11.92 -3.01
N SER A 83 -1.52 -10.98 -3.08
CA SER A 83 -1.38 -9.66 -2.46
C SER A 83 -1.31 -9.74 -0.92
N CYS A 84 -0.56 -8.82 -0.33
CA CYS A 84 -0.49 -8.59 1.12
C CYS A 84 -0.70 -7.11 1.42
N TYR A 85 -0.58 -6.71 2.68
CA TYR A 85 -0.75 -5.30 3.07
C TYR A 85 0.22 -4.37 2.34
N GLN A 86 1.48 -4.76 2.22
CA GLN A 86 2.47 -3.98 1.47
C GLN A 86 2.09 -3.83 -0.01
N THR A 87 1.52 -4.87 -0.63
CA THR A 87 1.04 -4.82 -2.01
C THR A 87 -0.01 -3.73 -2.20
N THR A 88 -1.03 -3.73 -1.33
CA THR A 88 -2.13 -2.76 -1.41
C THR A 88 -1.68 -1.35 -1.08
N ASP A 89 -0.80 -1.16 -0.09
CA ASP A 89 -0.25 0.15 0.25
C ASP A 89 0.59 0.74 -0.89
N LEU A 90 1.46 -0.07 -1.51
CA LEU A 90 2.25 0.35 -2.68
C LEU A 90 1.37 0.69 -3.88
N ALA A 91 0.36 -0.14 -4.15
CA ALA A 91 -0.61 0.12 -5.22
C ALA A 91 -1.44 1.38 -4.94
N THR A 92 -1.75 1.66 -3.67
CA THR A 92 -2.44 2.89 -3.26
C THR A 92 -1.56 4.13 -3.47
N ILE A 93 -0.25 4.04 -3.22
CA ILE A 93 0.69 5.14 -3.54
C ILE A 93 0.67 5.42 -5.04
N MET A 94 0.79 4.37 -5.88
CA MET A 94 0.69 4.52 -7.34
C MET A 94 -0.64 5.13 -7.78
N GLN A 95 -1.76 4.71 -7.18
CA GLN A 95 -3.08 5.28 -7.44
C GLN A 95 -3.10 6.78 -7.13
N ARG A 96 -2.64 7.18 -5.94
CA ARG A 96 -2.64 8.59 -5.50
C ARG A 96 -1.77 9.46 -6.39
N GLU A 97 -0.59 8.95 -6.77
CA GLU A 97 0.28 9.65 -7.72
C GLU A 97 -0.41 9.90 -9.06
N LYS A 98 -1.08 8.89 -9.62
CA LYS A 98 -1.78 9.00 -10.89
C LYS A 98 -3.03 9.89 -10.84
N ASP A 99 -3.79 9.77 -9.76
CA ASP A 99 -5.10 10.42 -9.66
C ASP A 99 -4.98 11.89 -9.21
N PHE A 100 -3.94 12.23 -8.41
CA PHE A 100 -3.85 13.53 -7.76
C PHE A 100 -2.51 14.25 -7.97
N SER A 101 -1.45 13.57 -8.40
CA SER A 101 -0.08 14.09 -8.50
C SER A 101 0.31 14.93 -7.26
N PRO A 102 0.22 14.38 -6.05
CA PRO A 102 0.40 15.13 -4.82
C PRO A 102 1.86 15.49 -4.59
N ASP A 103 2.12 16.67 -4.05
CA ASP A 103 3.46 17.07 -3.59
C ASP A 103 3.89 16.24 -2.37
N GLU A 104 2.93 15.85 -1.53
CA GLU A 104 3.16 15.09 -0.32
C GLU A 104 1.97 14.17 -0.01
N ILE A 105 2.26 12.96 0.50
CA ILE A 105 1.26 12.02 1.03
C ILE A 105 1.53 11.81 2.51
N ILE A 106 0.59 12.21 3.37
CA ILE A 106 0.68 12.07 4.82
C ILE A 106 -0.14 10.86 5.28
N TYR A 107 0.51 9.94 5.99
CA TYR A 107 -0.13 8.77 6.60
C TYR A 107 -0.32 8.99 8.10
N VAL A 108 -1.57 9.01 8.53
CA VAL A 108 -1.93 9.10 9.96
C VAL A 108 -2.22 7.69 10.46
N VAL A 109 -1.25 7.08 11.14
CA VAL A 109 -1.26 5.67 11.55
C VAL A 109 -0.76 5.49 12.98
N ASP A 110 -1.02 4.32 13.56
CA ASP A 110 -0.49 3.96 14.87
C ASP A 110 1.03 3.69 14.78
N LYS A 111 1.78 4.13 15.80
CA LYS A 111 3.24 3.97 15.88
C LYS A 111 3.71 2.51 15.75
N ARG A 112 2.91 1.54 16.13
CA ARG A 112 3.23 0.12 15.95
C ARG A 112 3.43 -0.29 14.49
N GLN A 113 2.97 0.54 13.53
CA GLN A 113 3.12 0.34 12.10
C GLN A 113 4.38 1.00 11.50
N ASP A 114 5.25 1.62 12.31
CA ASP A 114 6.42 2.36 11.84
C ASP A 114 7.29 1.54 10.89
N LEU A 115 7.67 0.31 11.29
CA LEU A 115 8.52 -0.55 10.46
C LEU A 115 7.87 -0.90 9.13
N HIS A 116 6.56 -1.19 9.13
CA HIS A 116 5.80 -1.46 7.92
C HIS A 116 5.90 -0.27 6.95
N PHE A 117 5.64 0.94 7.42
CA PHE A 117 5.68 2.13 6.56
C PHE A 117 7.09 2.53 6.16
N VAL A 118 8.12 2.27 6.99
CA VAL A 118 9.52 2.41 6.56
C VAL A 118 9.80 1.52 5.36
N GLN A 119 9.38 0.25 5.39
CA GLN A 119 9.56 -0.67 4.26
C GLN A 119 8.79 -0.21 3.02
N VAL A 120 7.49 0.12 3.18
CA VAL A 120 6.62 0.57 2.08
C VAL A 120 7.16 1.83 1.42
N PHE A 121 7.51 2.87 2.19
CA PHE A 121 7.98 4.13 1.64
C PHE A 121 9.36 4.01 0.97
N ARG A 122 10.26 3.20 1.52
CA ARG A 122 11.55 2.93 0.87
C ARG A 122 11.36 2.17 -0.44
N CYS A 123 10.48 1.17 -0.45
CA CYS A 123 10.12 0.42 -1.64
C CYS A 123 9.49 1.34 -2.70
N ALA A 124 8.52 2.17 -2.33
CA ALA A 124 7.87 3.13 -3.22
C ALA A 124 8.87 4.08 -3.88
N ARG A 125 9.78 4.68 -3.09
CA ARG A 125 10.84 5.54 -3.63
C ARG A 125 11.77 4.80 -4.59
N ARG A 126 12.17 3.58 -4.25
CA ARG A 126 13.03 2.75 -5.10
C ARG A 126 12.35 2.36 -6.41
N ALA A 127 11.04 2.12 -6.38
CA ALA A 127 10.21 1.83 -7.54
C ALA A 127 9.74 3.08 -8.30
N LYS A 128 10.04 4.26 -7.80
CA LYS A 128 9.58 5.55 -8.36
C LYS A 128 8.06 5.57 -8.56
N LEU A 129 7.36 5.12 -7.52
CA LEU A 129 5.90 5.19 -7.45
C LEU A 129 5.46 6.59 -7.05
#